data_2029a8dc57acd10ca17a153f7cd0ca99
#
_entry.id   2029a8dc57acd10ca17a153f7cd0ca99
#
_cell.length_a   1.000
_cell.length_b   1.000
_cell.length_c   1.000
_cell.angle_alpha   90.00
_cell.angle_beta   90.00
_cell.angle_gamma   90.00
#
_symmetry.space_group_name_H-M   'P 1'
#
loop_
_entity.id
_entity.type
_entity.pdbx_description
1 polymer ?
#
loop_
_entity_poly.entity_id
_entity_poly.type
_entity_poly.pdbx_seq_one_letter_code
_entity_poly.pdbx_strand_id
1 'polypeptide(L)'
;MEVDKETLRLLVKRRAMIRVLSILVKQKGNALPTRVLLRKLGANNLHHVILQAEKDGYIKRKRVKPQGKGNYLVYNSLTPKGRRLAKLSKKLE
;
A
#
# COMPACT_ATOMS: atom_id res chain seq x y z
N MET A 1 -24.11 9.46 -17.25
CA MET A 1 -24.26 8.93 -15.90
C MET A 1 -23.39 9.72 -14.95
N GLU A 2 -24.01 10.48 -14.08
CA GLU A 2 -23.26 11.27 -13.12
C GLU A 2 -22.84 10.42 -11.93
N VAL A 3 -21.55 10.40 -11.70
CA VAL A 3 -20.99 9.74 -10.52
C VAL A 3 -20.83 10.79 -9.45
N ASP A 4 -21.42 10.60 -8.27
CA ASP A 4 -21.29 11.57 -7.21
C ASP A 4 -19.86 11.60 -6.67
N LYS A 5 -19.54 12.68 -5.94
CA LYS A 5 -18.18 12.90 -5.42
C LYS A 5 -17.72 11.79 -4.47
N GLU A 6 -18.63 11.23 -3.69
CA GLU A 6 -18.29 10.15 -2.75
C GLU A 6 -17.90 8.87 -3.49
N THR A 7 -18.69 8.49 -4.50
CA THR A 7 -18.38 7.32 -5.31
C THR A 7 -17.05 7.48 -6.02
N LEU A 8 -16.80 8.68 -6.55
CA LEU A 8 -15.53 8.98 -7.22
C LEU A 8 -14.35 8.86 -6.26
N ARG A 9 -14.48 9.39 -5.03
CA ARG A 9 -13.44 9.27 -4.01
C ARG A 9 -13.16 7.83 -3.65
N LEU A 10 -14.19 7.00 -3.52
CA LEU A 10 -14.03 5.58 -3.22
C LEU A 10 -13.30 4.85 -4.33
N LEU A 11 -13.62 5.15 -5.59
CA LEU A 11 -12.95 4.56 -6.74
C LEU A 11 -11.47 4.94 -6.79
N VAL A 12 -11.16 6.21 -6.53
CA VAL A 12 -9.77 6.67 -6.48
C VAL A 12 -9.00 6.01 -5.36
N LYS A 13 -9.60 5.88 -4.17
CA LYS A 13 -8.99 5.20 -3.03
C LYS A 13 -8.71 3.73 -3.34
N ARG A 14 -9.66 3.04 -3.98
CA ARG A 14 -9.48 1.65 -4.35
C ARG A 14 -8.35 1.46 -5.35
N ARG A 15 -8.25 2.33 -6.35
CA ARG A 15 -7.16 2.30 -7.31
C ARG A 15 -5.80 2.49 -6.64
N ALA A 16 -5.72 3.46 -5.74
CA ALA A 16 -4.49 3.72 -5.00
C ALA A 16 -4.10 2.54 -4.13
N MET A 17 -5.07 1.93 -3.45
CA MET A 17 -4.84 0.75 -2.63
C MET A 17 -4.33 -0.43 -3.47
N ILE A 18 -4.95 -0.68 -4.61
CA ILE A 18 -4.51 -1.73 -5.53
C ILE A 18 -3.08 -1.49 -6.00
N ARG A 19 -2.72 -0.23 -6.30
CA ARG A 19 -1.34 0.11 -6.68
C ARG A 19 -0.36 -0.18 -5.55
N VAL A 20 -0.71 0.15 -4.31
CA VAL A 20 0.12 -0.14 -3.15
C VAL A 20 0.40 -1.65 -3.06
N LEU A 21 -0.65 -2.46 -3.14
CA LEU A 21 -0.53 -3.91 -3.05
C LEU A 21 0.24 -4.48 -4.24
N SER A 22 0.03 -3.95 -5.44
CA SER A 22 0.73 -4.38 -6.64
C SER A 22 2.23 -4.12 -6.57
N ILE A 23 2.60 -2.95 -6.04
CA ILE A 23 4.01 -2.60 -5.85
C ILE A 23 4.65 -3.56 -4.84
N LEU A 24 3.98 -3.81 -3.72
CA LEU A 24 4.51 -4.68 -2.67
C LEU A 24 4.66 -6.12 -3.13
N VAL A 25 3.71 -6.63 -3.92
CA VAL A 25 3.77 -8.03 -4.38
C VAL A 25 4.94 -8.28 -5.33
N LYS A 26 5.38 -7.24 -6.03
CA LYS A 26 6.52 -7.34 -6.95
C LYS A 26 7.88 -7.25 -6.25
N GLN A 27 7.88 -6.86 -4.97
CA GLN A 27 9.12 -6.71 -4.23
C GLN A 27 9.54 -8.03 -3.61
N LYS A 28 10.84 -8.28 -3.61
CA LYS A 28 11.41 -9.43 -2.93
C LYS A 28 11.10 -9.34 -1.44
N GLY A 29 10.46 -10.37 -0.87
CA GLY A 29 10.01 -10.35 0.51
C GLY A 29 8.68 -9.63 0.73
N ASN A 30 8.08 -9.07 -0.32
CA ASN A 30 6.79 -8.37 -0.29
C ASN A 30 6.74 -7.24 0.75
N ALA A 31 7.86 -6.55 0.95
CA ALA A 31 7.96 -5.48 1.95
C ALA A 31 8.77 -4.30 1.44
N LEU A 32 8.35 -3.09 1.80
CA LEU A 32 9.05 -1.84 1.48
C LEU A 32 8.90 -0.83 2.60
N PRO A 33 9.94 -0.01 2.84
CA PRO A 33 9.78 1.15 3.73
C PRO A 33 8.74 2.12 3.16
N THR A 34 8.02 2.82 4.04
CA THR A 34 6.98 3.78 3.64
C THR A 34 7.50 4.82 2.65
N ARG A 35 8.70 5.36 2.90
CA ARG A 35 9.31 6.37 2.03
C ARG A 35 9.49 5.86 0.61
N VAL A 36 9.99 4.64 0.47
CA VAL A 36 10.21 4.02 -0.84
C VAL A 36 8.88 3.73 -1.53
N LEU A 37 7.92 3.22 -0.77
CA LEU A 37 6.58 2.93 -1.29
C LEU A 37 5.90 4.19 -1.83
N LEU A 38 5.94 5.29 -1.08
CA LEU A 38 5.37 6.56 -1.52
C LEU A 38 6.07 7.09 -2.77
N ARG A 39 7.39 6.91 -2.85
CA ARG A 39 8.16 7.33 -4.03
C ARG A 39 7.73 6.55 -5.27
N LYS A 40 7.54 5.24 -5.14
CA LYS A 40 7.08 4.40 -6.25
C LYS A 40 5.65 4.71 -6.67
N LEU A 41 4.82 5.17 -5.74
CA LEU A 41 3.47 5.63 -6.03
C LEU A 41 3.45 6.98 -6.75
N GLY A 42 4.55 7.74 -6.64
CA GLY A 42 4.64 9.06 -7.25
C GLY A 42 3.85 10.14 -6.54
N ALA A 43 3.42 9.90 -5.30
CA ALA A 43 2.62 10.87 -4.56
C ALA A 43 2.82 10.71 -3.06
N ASN A 44 3.14 11.80 -2.39
CA ASN A 44 3.34 11.80 -0.94
C ASN A 44 2.02 11.86 -0.17
N ASN A 45 0.94 12.25 -0.84
CA ASN A 45 -0.37 12.39 -0.20
C ASN A 45 -1.15 11.09 -0.09
N LEU A 46 -0.55 9.96 -0.47
CA LEU A 46 -1.20 8.65 -0.40
C LEU A 46 -0.89 7.88 0.89
N HIS A 47 -0.26 8.53 1.87
CA HIS A 47 0.03 7.90 3.16
C HIS A 47 -1.23 7.37 3.83
N HIS A 48 -2.34 8.08 3.72
CA HIS A 48 -3.62 7.65 4.29
C HIS A 48 -4.13 6.34 3.67
N VAL A 49 -3.80 6.09 2.40
CA VAL A 49 -4.17 4.84 1.73
C VAL A 49 -3.40 3.66 2.34
N ILE A 50 -2.12 3.88 2.65
CA ILE A 50 -1.30 2.87 3.32
C ILE A 50 -1.87 2.54 4.71
N LEU A 51 -2.26 3.57 5.46
CA LEU A 51 -2.85 3.37 6.78
C LEU A 51 -4.19 2.63 6.69
N GLN A 52 -4.99 2.95 5.69
CA GLN A 52 -6.26 2.27 5.46
C GLN A 52 -6.05 0.79 5.09
N ALA A 53 -5.03 0.51 4.27
CA ALA A 53 -4.69 -0.86 3.91
C ALA A 53 -4.27 -1.68 5.13
N GLU A 54 -3.57 -1.06 6.09
CA GLU A 54 -3.25 -1.71 7.35
C GLU A 54 -4.50 -2.00 8.17
N LYS A 55 -5.38 -1.02 8.28
CA LYS A 55 -6.64 -1.14 9.02
C LYS A 55 -7.52 -2.25 8.43
N ASP A 56 -7.53 -2.38 7.12
CA ASP A 56 -8.31 -3.39 6.41
C ASP A 56 -7.65 -4.78 6.41
N GLY A 57 -6.45 -4.88 6.96
CA GLY A 57 -5.75 -6.16 7.09
C GLY A 57 -5.00 -6.62 5.86
N TYR A 58 -4.78 -5.74 4.87
CA TYR A 58 -4.05 -6.08 3.65
C TYR A 58 -2.54 -5.94 3.79
N ILE A 59 -2.10 -5.05 4.69
CA ILE A 59 -0.68 -4.88 4.97
C ILE A 59 -0.43 -4.89 6.47
N LYS A 60 0.81 -5.22 6.84
CA LYS A 60 1.29 -5.14 8.20
C LYS A 60 2.44 -4.14 8.23
N ARG A 61 2.43 -3.24 9.21
CA ARG A 61 3.46 -2.22 9.35
C ARG A 61 4.30 -2.51 10.58
N LYS A 62 5.62 -2.44 10.42
CA LYS A 62 6.56 -2.72 11.50
C LYS A 62 7.63 -1.65 11.54
N ARG A 63 7.89 -1.12 12.73
CA ARG A 63 9.00 -0.23 12.97
C ARG A 63 10.29 -1.03 13.07
N VAL A 64 11.27 -0.65 12.28
CA VAL A 64 12.59 -1.26 12.31
C VAL A 64 13.61 -0.17 12.51
N LYS A 65 14.47 -0.33 13.51
CA LYS A 65 15.58 0.59 13.74
C LYS A 65 16.77 0.13 12.91
N PRO A 66 17.26 0.98 11.97
CA PRO A 66 18.47 0.63 11.23
C PRO A 66 19.66 0.52 12.17
N GLN A 67 20.58 -0.35 11.86
CA GLN A 67 21.74 -0.59 12.72
C GLN A 67 22.49 0.69 13.04
N GLY A 68 22.49 1.03 14.32
CA GLY A 68 23.43 2.01 14.90
C GLY A 68 23.11 3.47 14.74
N LYS A 69 22.16 3.88 13.90
CA LYS A 69 21.90 5.32 13.71
C LYS A 69 20.53 5.62 13.15
N GLY A 70 19.95 6.69 13.67
CA GLY A 70 18.89 7.39 12.99
C GLY A 70 17.48 7.00 13.38
N ASN A 71 16.58 7.49 12.59
CA ASN A 71 15.15 7.34 12.81
C ASN A 71 14.67 5.94 12.48
N TYR A 72 13.59 5.53 13.13
CA TYR A 72 12.94 4.26 12.80
C TYR A 72 12.42 4.29 11.37
N LEU A 73 12.59 3.18 10.67
CA LEU A 73 11.95 2.95 9.38
C LEU A 73 10.69 2.12 9.60
N VAL A 74 9.61 2.48 8.93
CA VAL A 74 8.38 1.70 8.97
C VAL A 74 8.30 0.89 7.69
N TYR A 75 8.42 -0.43 7.82
CA TYR A 75 8.25 -1.35 6.71
C TYR A 75 6.79 -1.75 6.56
N ASN A 76 6.35 -1.78 5.32
CA ASN A 76 4.99 -2.19 4.96
C ASN A 76 5.10 -3.52 4.21
N SER A 77 4.50 -4.56 4.76
CA SER A 77 4.55 -5.89 4.15
C SER A 77 3.15 -6.42 3.87
N LEU A 78 3.01 -7.22 2.82
CA LEU A 78 1.72 -7.82 2.48
C LEU A 78 1.37 -8.91 3.49
N THR A 79 0.10 -8.90 3.91
CA THR A 79 -0.49 -10.03 4.62
C THR A 79 -0.95 -11.08 3.59
N PRO A 80 -1.26 -12.32 4.01
CA PRO A 80 -1.88 -13.29 3.09
C PRO A 80 -3.13 -12.76 2.40
N LYS A 81 -3.95 -11.99 3.12
CA LYS A 81 -5.14 -11.33 2.58
C LYS A 81 -4.78 -10.32 1.51
N GLY A 82 -3.76 -9.48 1.76
CA GLY A 82 -3.29 -8.49 0.81
C GLY A 82 -2.69 -9.14 -0.44
N ARG A 83 -1.97 -10.22 -0.26
CA ARG A 83 -1.38 -10.96 -1.36
C ARG A 83 -2.46 -11.55 -2.28
N ARG A 84 -3.52 -12.10 -1.69
CA ARG A 84 -4.66 -12.61 -2.46
C ARG A 84 -5.34 -11.52 -3.28
N LEU A 85 -5.57 -10.37 -2.65
CA LEU A 85 -6.19 -9.24 -3.35
C LEU A 85 -5.31 -8.74 -4.49
N ALA A 86 -4.00 -8.64 -4.29
CA ALA A 86 -3.07 -8.23 -5.33
C ALA A 86 -3.09 -9.17 -6.53
N LYS A 87 -3.17 -10.48 -6.28
CA LYS A 87 -3.23 -11.48 -7.35
C LYS A 87 -4.54 -11.40 -8.12
N LEU A 88 -5.66 -11.19 -7.42
CA LEU A 88 -6.97 -11.05 -8.06
C LEU A 88 -7.02 -9.80 -8.94
N SER A 89 -6.48 -8.69 -8.44
CA SER A 89 -6.44 -7.44 -9.20
C SER A 89 -5.63 -7.58 -10.48
N LYS A 90 -4.54 -8.35 -10.44
CA LYS A 90 -3.71 -8.60 -11.61
C LYS A 90 -4.44 -9.38 -12.69
N LYS A 91 -5.35 -10.28 -12.30
CA LYS A 91 -6.16 -11.06 -13.26
C LYS A 91 -7.24 -10.22 -13.94
N LEU A 92 -7.64 -9.11 -13.33
CA LEU A 92 -8.70 -8.25 -13.84
C LEU A 92 -8.18 -7.14 -14.75
N GLU A 93 -6.88 -6.96 -14.81
CA GLU A 93 -6.24 -5.99 -15.70
C GLU A 93 -6.07 -6.52 -17.11
#